data_fc3230d884fd169820d958bec30a4c37
#
_entry.id   fc3230d884fd169820d958bec30a4c37
#
_cell.length_a   1.000
_cell.length_b   1.000
_cell.length_c   1.000
_cell.angle_alpha   90.00
_cell.angle_beta   90.00
_cell.angle_gamma   90.00
#
_symmetry.space_group_name_H-M   'P 1'
#
loop_
_entity.id
_entity.type
_entity.pdbx_description
1 polymer ?
#
loop_
_entity_poly.entity_id
_entity_poly.type
_entity_poly.pdbx_seq_one_letter_code
_entity_poly.pdbx_strand_id
1 'polypeptide(L)'
;SRTSERQIIFFREQSILVSAVLRAKAFSIETFQPDLQPGLTPPTDRICGWGIYFDKDAAQVIIFNDIASAVGASDCASANQMYNFGAGSDEKFETITLDPAVAIDCIGVNPGVGQSCSSNSSVLVLNVTFVPPDPTVVFKPLSGAEAVIVLKLSDPAQPRMSTIRISQAGQVSVN
;
A
#
# COMPACT_ATOMS: atom_id res chain seq x y z
N SER A 1 -16.34 -22.71 18.32
CA SER A 1 -15.05 -23.43 18.42
C SER A 1 -13.92 -22.47 18.08
N ARG A 2 -12.76 -22.64 18.70
CA ARG A 2 -11.57 -21.79 18.47
C ARG A 2 -11.18 -21.68 16.98
N THR A 3 -11.44 -22.74 16.22
CA THR A 3 -11.18 -22.77 14.76
C THR A 3 -12.05 -21.77 14.00
N SER A 4 -13.35 -21.69 14.36
CA SER A 4 -14.26 -20.75 13.71
C SER A 4 -13.92 -19.30 14.03
N GLU A 5 -13.50 -19.01 15.26
CA GLU A 5 -13.08 -17.65 15.67
C GLU A 5 -11.84 -17.18 14.87
N ARG A 6 -10.83 -18.04 14.73
CA ARG A 6 -9.62 -17.71 13.95
C ARG A 6 -9.92 -17.50 12.47
N GLN A 7 -10.85 -18.24 11.90
CA GLN A 7 -11.29 -18.02 10.52
C GLN A 7 -11.96 -16.65 10.35
N ILE A 8 -12.81 -16.26 11.30
CA ILE A 8 -13.47 -14.95 11.29
C ILE A 8 -12.40 -13.83 11.38
N ILE A 9 -11.42 -13.98 12.29
CA ILE A 9 -10.31 -13.03 12.40
C ILE A 9 -9.57 -12.91 11.07
N PHE A 10 -9.22 -14.02 10.42
CA PHE A 10 -8.50 -14.04 9.15
C PHE A 10 -9.24 -13.27 8.05
N PHE A 11 -10.54 -13.53 7.87
CA PHE A 11 -11.34 -12.82 6.87
C PHE A 11 -11.55 -11.35 7.22
N ARG A 12 -11.64 -11.01 8.52
CA ARG A 12 -11.68 -9.62 8.98
C ARG A 12 -10.41 -8.89 8.60
N GLU A 13 -9.24 -9.42 8.91
CA GLU A 13 -7.94 -8.80 8.58
C GLU A 13 -7.76 -8.65 7.07
N GLN A 14 -8.13 -9.66 6.28
CA GLN A 14 -8.16 -9.57 4.83
C GLN A 14 -9.04 -8.41 4.34
N SER A 15 -10.24 -8.28 4.88
CA SER A 15 -11.18 -7.22 4.51
C SER A 15 -10.67 -5.83 4.90
N ILE A 16 -10.03 -5.71 6.07
CA ILE A 16 -9.40 -4.47 6.53
C ILE A 16 -8.31 -4.03 5.55
N LEU A 17 -7.43 -4.96 5.11
CA LEU A 17 -6.36 -4.62 4.17
C LEU A 17 -6.89 -4.22 2.79
N VAL A 18 -7.87 -4.94 2.26
CA VAL A 18 -8.52 -4.56 0.99
C VAL A 18 -9.16 -3.18 1.11
N SER A 19 -9.87 -2.92 2.20
CA SER A 19 -10.48 -1.61 2.46
C SER A 19 -9.42 -0.51 2.55
N ALA A 20 -8.28 -0.76 3.20
CA ALA A 20 -7.19 0.21 3.28
C ALA A 20 -6.64 0.57 1.90
N VAL A 21 -6.43 -0.42 1.03
CA VAL A 21 -5.98 -0.19 -0.35
C VAL A 21 -6.99 0.65 -1.13
N LEU A 22 -8.27 0.32 -1.04
CA LEU A 22 -9.33 1.07 -1.73
C LEU A 22 -9.48 2.49 -1.20
N ARG A 23 -9.30 2.71 0.11
CA ARG A 23 -9.30 4.04 0.73
C ARG A 23 -8.14 4.89 0.23
N ALA A 24 -6.92 4.36 0.19
CA ALA A 24 -5.76 5.08 -0.33
C ALA A 24 -5.98 5.49 -1.80
N LYS A 25 -6.56 4.60 -2.61
CA LYS A 25 -6.95 4.90 -3.99
C LYS A 25 -7.98 6.02 -4.05
N ALA A 26 -9.04 5.98 -3.24
CA ALA A 26 -10.06 7.01 -3.20
C ALA A 26 -9.48 8.36 -2.78
N PHE A 27 -8.66 8.41 -1.72
CA PHE A 27 -7.98 9.62 -1.29
C PHE A 27 -7.09 10.22 -2.38
N SER A 28 -6.39 9.40 -3.15
CA SER A 28 -5.58 9.87 -4.28
C SER A 28 -6.40 10.62 -5.32
N ILE A 29 -7.62 10.18 -5.59
CA ILE A 29 -8.52 10.84 -6.55
C ILE A 29 -9.13 12.11 -5.94
N GLU A 30 -9.59 12.04 -4.69
CA GLU A 30 -10.30 13.13 -4.01
C GLU A 30 -9.39 14.31 -3.67
N THR A 31 -8.12 14.05 -3.36
CA THR A 31 -7.15 15.08 -2.95
C THR A 31 -6.25 15.56 -4.09
N PHE A 32 -6.52 15.13 -5.33
CA PHE A 32 -5.74 15.56 -6.47
C PHE A 32 -5.71 17.09 -6.60
N GLN A 33 -4.51 17.63 -6.63
CA GLN A 33 -4.25 19.04 -6.89
C GLN A 33 -3.54 19.17 -8.24
N PRO A 34 -4.15 19.79 -9.24
CA PRO A 34 -3.48 20.02 -10.52
C PRO A 34 -2.26 20.92 -10.33
N ASP A 35 -1.32 20.84 -11.26
CA ASP A 35 -0.13 21.68 -11.22
C ASP A 35 -0.53 23.16 -11.24
N LEU A 36 0.12 23.94 -10.37
CA LEU A 36 -0.18 25.35 -10.26
C LEU A 36 0.30 26.10 -11.50
N GLN A 37 -0.56 27.02 -11.95
CA GLN A 37 -0.16 27.96 -13.00
C GLN A 37 0.98 28.86 -12.51
N PRO A 38 1.90 29.26 -13.39
CA PRO A 38 2.96 30.19 -13.05
C PRO A 38 2.41 31.48 -12.38
N GLY A 39 3.02 31.85 -11.24
CA GLY A 39 2.63 33.05 -10.49
C GLY A 39 1.67 32.84 -9.32
N LEU A 40 1.16 31.63 -9.12
CA LEU A 40 0.41 31.28 -7.91
C LEU A 40 1.33 30.80 -6.79
N THR A 41 0.99 31.15 -5.54
CA THR A 41 1.74 30.65 -4.38
C THR A 41 1.34 29.21 -4.12
N PRO A 42 2.28 28.26 -4.14
CA PRO A 42 1.98 26.86 -3.86
C PRO A 42 1.58 26.64 -2.40
N PRO A 43 0.76 25.63 -2.11
CA PRO A 43 0.50 25.21 -0.75
C PRO A 43 1.80 24.77 -0.06
N THR A 44 1.85 24.87 1.26
CA THR A 44 3.03 24.47 2.04
C THR A 44 3.37 22.99 1.93
N ASP A 45 2.34 22.17 1.78
CA ASP A 45 2.47 20.71 1.70
C ASP A 45 1.63 20.19 0.53
N ARG A 46 2.30 19.99 -0.61
CA ARG A 46 1.64 19.46 -1.80
C ARG A 46 1.57 17.94 -1.72
N ILE A 47 0.35 17.40 -1.69
CA ILE A 47 0.10 15.96 -1.76
C ILE A 47 0.18 15.53 -3.23
N CYS A 48 1.08 14.61 -3.51
CA CYS A 48 1.38 14.10 -4.86
C CYS A 48 0.80 12.71 -5.13
N GLY A 49 0.36 12.04 -4.09
CA GLY A 49 -0.25 10.74 -4.16
C GLY A 49 -0.68 10.24 -2.80
N TRP A 50 -1.36 9.12 -2.79
CA TRP A 50 -1.66 8.35 -1.59
C TRP A 50 -1.21 6.92 -1.78
N GLY A 51 -0.74 6.31 -0.71
CA GLY A 51 -0.22 4.96 -0.80
C GLY A 51 -0.49 4.10 0.41
N ILE A 52 -0.11 2.85 0.25
CA ILE A 52 -0.06 1.85 1.30
C ILE A 52 1.38 1.34 1.41
N TYR A 53 1.92 1.40 2.59
CA TYR A 53 3.18 0.79 2.96
C TYR A 53 2.89 -0.51 3.71
N PHE A 54 3.39 -1.62 3.19
CA PHE A 54 3.31 -2.94 3.82
C PHE A 54 4.65 -3.26 4.46
N ASP A 55 4.63 -3.65 5.74
CA ASP A 55 5.78 -4.14 6.47
C ASP A 55 5.51 -5.56 6.95
N LYS A 56 6.23 -6.52 6.36
CA LYS A 56 6.06 -7.94 6.67
C LYS A 56 6.50 -8.27 8.09
N ASP A 57 7.66 -7.77 8.51
CA ASP A 57 8.27 -8.13 9.79
C ASP A 57 7.53 -7.50 10.98
N ALA A 58 7.06 -6.26 10.79
CA ALA A 58 6.24 -5.60 11.79
C ALA A 58 4.78 -6.05 11.78
N ALA A 59 4.34 -6.84 10.79
CA ALA A 59 2.93 -7.18 10.53
C ALA A 59 2.04 -5.94 10.54
N GLN A 60 2.51 -4.89 9.87
CA GLN A 60 1.93 -3.55 9.91
C GLN A 60 1.67 -3.03 8.51
N VAL A 61 0.62 -2.25 8.39
CA VAL A 61 0.26 -1.55 7.16
C VAL A 61 0.01 -0.08 7.48
N ILE A 62 0.58 0.82 6.69
CA ILE A 62 0.45 2.26 6.88
C ILE A 62 -0.19 2.86 5.65
N ILE A 63 -1.28 3.59 5.83
CA ILE A 63 -1.80 4.50 4.81
C ILE A 63 -1.01 5.79 4.93
N PHE A 64 -0.46 6.28 3.82
CA PHE A 64 0.35 7.49 3.79
C PHE A 64 -0.04 8.40 2.61
N ASN A 65 0.26 9.68 2.74
CA ASN A 65 0.24 10.65 1.66
C ASN A 65 1.68 10.93 1.21
N ASP A 66 1.94 10.82 -0.07
CA ASP A 66 3.24 11.16 -0.66
C ASP A 66 3.28 12.68 -0.89
N ILE A 67 4.15 13.35 -0.16
CA ILE A 67 4.27 14.80 -0.17
C ILE A 67 5.49 15.20 -1.02
N ALA A 68 5.37 16.27 -1.80
CA ALA A 68 6.51 16.83 -2.49
C ALA A 68 7.60 17.23 -1.49
N SER A 69 8.82 16.73 -1.68
CA SER A 69 9.93 16.92 -0.72
C SER A 69 10.43 18.37 -0.61
N ALA A 70 10.06 19.25 -1.54
CA ALA A 70 10.38 20.67 -1.50
C ALA A 70 9.19 21.46 -0.97
N VAL A 71 9.40 22.21 0.12
CA VAL A 71 8.40 23.16 0.64
C VAL A 71 8.02 24.16 -0.45
N GLY A 72 6.72 24.30 -0.70
CA GLY A 72 6.22 25.19 -1.75
C GLY A 72 6.43 24.69 -3.17
N ALA A 73 6.59 23.37 -3.37
CA ALA A 73 6.70 22.78 -4.70
C ALA A 73 5.46 23.07 -5.56
N SER A 74 5.66 23.53 -6.78
CA SER A 74 4.59 23.81 -7.75
C SER A 74 4.09 22.54 -8.46
N ASP A 75 4.91 21.47 -8.41
CA ASP A 75 4.67 20.19 -9.05
C ASP A 75 5.06 19.02 -8.14
N CYS A 76 4.86 17.81 -8.62
CA CYS A 76 5.20 16.59 -7.93
C CYS A 76 6.50 15.92 -8.42
N ALA A 77 7.36 16.64 -9.11
CA ALA A 77 8.60 16.08 -9.65
C ALA A 77 9.56 15.57 -8.56
N SER A 78 9.46 16.14 -7.34
CA SER A 78 10.28 15.74 -6.19
C SER A 78 9.64 14.63 -5.31
N ALA A 79 8.41 14.23 -5.59
CA ALA A 79 7.74 13.15 -4.87
C ALA A 79 8.42 11.80 -5.16
N ASN A 80 8.70 11.04 -4.10
CA ASN A 80 9.47 9.80 -4.24
C ASN A 80 8.61 8.54 -4.34
N GLN A 81 7.29 8.67 -4.15
CA GLN A 81 6.30 7.58 -4.17
C GLN A 81 6.60 6.47 -3.16
N MET A 82 7.15 6.85 -2.02
CA MET A 82 7.49 5.97 -0.91
C MET A 82 7.09 6.61 0.41
N TYR A 83 6.74 5.79 1.38
CA TYR A 83 6.54 6.25 2.76
C TYR A 83 7.87 6.69 3.38
N ASN A 84 7.94 7.92 3.84
CA ASN A 84 9.12 8.47 4.50
C ASN A 84 8.91 8.51 6.03
N PHE A 85 9.92 8.02 6.74
CA PHE A 85 9.99 8.07 8.20
C PHE A 85 10.79 9.31 8.62
N GLY A 86 10.29 10.11 9.58
CA GLY A 86 11.12 11.09 10.26
C GLY A 86 10.54 12.50 10.38
N ALA A 87 11.19 13.30 11.23
CA ALA A 87 10.80 14.66 11.56
C ALA A 87 10.89 15.58 10.32
N GLY A 88 9.78 16.13 9.91
CA GLY A 88 9.65 17.09 8.81
C GLY A 88 8.92 16.58 7.58
N SER A 89 8.66 15.29 7.50
CA SER A 89 7.86 14.67 6.43
C SER A 89 7.07 13.49 7.00
N ASP A 90 6.23 13.75 8.03
CA ASP A 90 5.36 12.68 8.54
C ASP A 90 4.20 12.47 7.56
N GLU A 91 4.43 11.61 6.59
CA GLU A 91 3.47 11.22 5.57
C GLU A 91 2.43 10.23 6.11
N LYS A 92 2.60 9.76 7.31
CA LYS A 92 1.71 8.78 7.91
C LYS A 92 0.32 9.35 8.19
N PHE A 93 -0.68 8.72 7.60
CA PHE A 93 -2.08 9.03 7.86
C PHE A 93 -2.71 8.08 8.88
N GLU A 94 -2.54 6.78 8.68
CA GLU A 94 -3.13 5.75 9.55
C GLU A 94 -2.22 4.53 9.61
N THR A 95 -2.12 3.94 10.79
CA THR A 95 -1.43 2.66 11.01
C THR A 95 -2.43 1.58 11.32
N ILE A 96 -2.33 0.46 10.60
CA ILE A 96 -3.12 -0.75 10.79
C ILE A 96 -2.17 -1.85 11.25
N THR A 97 -2.37 -2.36 12.46
CA THR A 97 -1.62 -3.51 12.99
C THR A 97 -2.49 -4.74 12.87
N LEU A 98 -1.96 -5.78 12.24
CA LEU A 98 -2.69 -7.03 12.06
C LEU A 98 -2.86 -7.77 13.39
N ASP A 99 -3.94 -8.53 13.48
CA ASP A 99 -4.15 -9.45 14.60
C ASP A 99 -2.97 -10.44 14.68
N PRO A 100 -2.42 -10.75 15.87
CA PRO A 100 -1.29 -11.66 16.03
C PRO A 100 -1.49 -13.08 15.45
N ALA A 101 -2.75 -13.47 15.21
CA ALA A 101 -3.06 -14.74 14.55
C ALA A 101 -2.84 -14.68 13.02
N VAL A 102 -2.66 -13.50 12.44
CA VAL A 102 -2.49 -13.30 10.99
C VAL A 102 -1.13 -12.66 10.72
N ALA A 103 -0.38 -13.25 9.82
CA ALA A 103 0.91 -12.73 9.38
C ALA A 103 0.89 -12.40 7.90
N ILE A 104 1.73 -11.48 7.48
CA ILE A 104 2.10 -11.31 6.08
C ILE A 104 3.18 -12.36 5.78
N ASP A 105 2.82 -13.40 5.04
CA ASP A 105 3.75 -14.49 4.70
C ASP A 105 4.76 -14.06 3.64
N CYS A 106 4.28 -13.31 2.65
CA CYS A 106 5.10 -12.87 1.53
C CYS A 106 4.57 -11.56 0.91
N ILE A 107 5.48 -10.72 0.48
CA ILE A 107 5.22 -9.52 -0.31
C ILE A 107 6.09 -9.57 -1.56
N GLY A 108 5.52 -9.31 -2.72
CA GLY A 108 6.28 -9.29 -3.97
C GLY A 108 5.62 -8.48 -5.06
N VAL A 109 6.36 -8.27 -6.13
CA VAL A 109 5.85 -7.66 -7.36
C VAL A 109 6.17 -8.59 -8.52
N ASN A 110 5.15 -8.95 -9.29
CA ASN A 110 5.29 -9.88 -10.39
C ASN A 110 5.32 -9.17 -11.74
N PRO A 111 6.17 -9.61 -12.67
CA PRO A 111 6.19 -9.10 -14.03
C PRO A 111 5.01 -9.61 -14.88
N GLY A 112 4.26 -10.61 -14.39
CA GLY A 112 3.14 -11.23 -15.12
C GLY A 112 2.01 -11.70 -14.20
N VAL A 113 0.82 -11.85 -14.78
CA VAL A 113 -0.41 -12.25 -14.08
C VAL A 113 -0.31 -13.70 -13.56
N GLY A 114 -0.74 -13.92 -12.32
CA GLY A 114 -0.96 -15.26 -11.77
C GLY A 114 0.23 -15.91 -11.07
N GLN A 115 1.39 -15.25 -10.99
CA GLN A 115 2.53 -15.79 -10.24
C GLN A 115 2.37 -15.50 -8.73
N SER A 116 2.75 -16.45 -7.91
CA SER A 116 2.90 -16.29 -6.46
C SER A 116 4.22 -15.60 -6.13
N CYS A 117 4.39 -15.12 -4.90
CA CYS A 117 5.67 -14.64 -4.42
C CYS A 117 6.77 -15.67 -4.67
N SER A 118 7.72 -15.35 -5.54
CA SER A 118 8.93 -16.14 -5.71
C SER A 118 10.07 -15.55 -4.88
N SER A 119 11.04 -16.37 -4.53
CA SER A 119 12.21 -15.95 -3.72
C SER A 119 12.99 -14.77 -4.32
N ASN A 120 12.89 -14.57 -5.63
CA ASN A 120 13.61 -13.51 -6.35
C ASN A 120 12.85 -12.18 -6.46
N SER A 121 11.57 -12.17 -6.10
CA SER A 121 10.70 -10.96 -6.15
C SER A 121 10.07 -10.63 -4.79
N SER A 122 10.48 -11.31 -3.71
CA SER A 122 9.98 -11.04 -2.38
C SER A 122 10.78 -9.93 -1.69
N VAL A 123 10.07 -9.05 -1.01
CA VAL A 123 10.64 -7.95 -0.21
C VAL A 123 10.05 -7.98 1.19
N LEU A 124 10.76 -7.35 2.13
CA LEU A 124 10.25 -7.17 3.50
C LEU A 124 9.24 -6.02 3.58
N VAL A 125 9.44 -5.02 2.74
CA VAL A 125 8.58 -3.83 2.69
C VAL A 125 8.20 -3.51 1.24
N LEU A 126 6.98 -3.01 1.05
CA LEU A 126 6.48 -2.57 -0.26
C LEU A 126 5.65 -1.31 -0.11
N ASN A 127 5.94 -0.31 -0.93
CA ASN A 127 5.09 0.85 -1.13
C ASN A 127 4.24 0.64 -2.39
N VAL A 128 2.95 0.86 -2.26
CA VAL A 128 1.97 0.86 -3.36
C VAL A 128 1.36 2.24 -3.39
N THR A 129 1.78 3.09 -4.32
CA THR A 129 1.38 4.50 -4.40
C THR A 129 0.47 4.73 -5.60
N PHE A 130 -0.68 5.33 -5.34
CA PHE A 130 -1.65 5.76 -6.34
C PHE A 130 -1.34 7.21 -6.72
N VAL A 131 -0.97 7.44 -7.97
CA VAL A 131 -0.58 8.75 -8.49
C VAL A 131 -1.71 9.31 -9.34
N PRO A 132 -2.36 10.42 -8.92
CA PRO A 132 -3.42 11.05 -9.68
C PRO A 132 -2.87 11.80 -10.91
N PRO A 133 -3.69 12.21 -11.87
CA PRO A 133 -5.17 12.14 -11.92
C PRO A 133 -5.70 10.76 -12.38
N ASP A 134 -4.94 10.06 -13.17
CA ASP A 134 -5.24 8.69 -13.56
C ASP A 134 -4.57 7.77 -12.53
N PRO A 135 -5.30 6.91 -11.82
CA PRO A 135 -4.74 6.15 -10.69
C PRO A 135 -3.73 5.10 -11.18
N THR A 136 -2.65 5.57 -11.78
CA THR A 136 -1.49 4.75 -12.07
C THR A 136 -0.86 4.33 -10.75
N VAL A 137 -0.65 3.04 -10.58
CA VAL A 137 -0.04 2.49 -9.38
C VAL A 137 1.45 2.31 -9.58
N VAL A 138 2.22 2.86 -8.64
CA VAL A 138 3.67 2.69 -8.59
C VAL A 138 4.02 1.77 -7.42
N PHE A 139 4.85 0.77 -7.70
CA PHE A 139 5.40 -0.15 -6.70
C PHE A 139 6.85 0.18 -6.44
N LYS A 140 7.26 0.26 -5.15
CA LYS A 140 8.65 0.47 -4.74
C LYS A 140 8.99 -0.36 -3.49
N PRO A 141 10.20 -0.90 -3.38
CA PRO A 141 11.37 -0.71 -4.25
C PRO A 141 11.32 -1.51 -5.56
N LEU A 142 10.39 -2.43 -5.71
CA LEU A 142 10.23 -3.26 -6.90
C LEU A 142 9.32 -2.58 -7.93
N SER A 143 9.46 -2.97 -9.19
CA SER A 143 8.57 -2.58 -10.28
C SER A 143 8.01 -3.80 -10.98
N GLY A 144 6.78 -3.72 -11.48
CA GLY A 144 6.13 -4.81 -12.22
C GLY A 144 4.65 -4.53 -12.47
N ALA A 145 3.96 -5.48 -13.06
CA ALA A 145 2.57 -5.33 -13.45
C ALA A 145 1.57 -5.46 -12.29
N GLU A 146 1.96 -6.15 -11.22
CA GLU A 146 1.06 -6.50 -10.12
C GLU A 146 1.85 -6.69 -8.82
N ALA A 147 1.37 -6.07 -7.74
CA ALA A 147 1.82 -6.39 -6.38
C ALA A 147 1.01 -7.55 -5.81
N VAL A 148 1.68 -8.41 -5.06
CA VAL A 148 1.11 -9.62 -4.44
C VAL A 148 1.45 -9.61 -2.96
N ILE A 149 0.43 -9.64 -2.12
CA ILE A 149 0.55 -9.73 -0.67
C ILE A 149 -0.15 -11.01 -0.22
N VAL A 150 0.59 -11.93 0.37
CA VAL A 150 0.07 -13.20 0.89
C VAL A 150 -0.11 -13.09 2.38
N LEU A 151 -1.35 -13.26 2.83
CA LEU A 151 -1.71 -13.40 4.25
C LEU A 151 -1.74 -14.87 4.62
N LYS A 152 -1.32 -15.17 5.84
CA LYS A 152 -1.33 -16.51 6.41
C LYS A 152 -1.91 -16.50 7.81
N LEU A 153 -2.85 -17.40 8.06
CA LEU A 153 -3.34 -17.69 9.41
C LEU A 153 -2.32 -18.58 10.13
N SER A 154 -1.84 -18.10 11.26
CA SER A 154 -0.90 -18.84 12.13
C SER A 154 -1.61 -19.93 12.94
N ASP A 155 -2.27 -20.86 12.26
CA ASP A 155 -2.91 -22.02 12.87
C ASP A 155 -2.30 -23.31 12.31
N PRO A 156 -1.50 -24.06 13.11
CA PRO A 156 -0.87 -25.28 12.64
C PRO A 156 -1.87 -26.39 12.29
N ALA A 157 -3.08 -26.35 12.87
CA ALA A 157 -4.12 -27.36 12.61
C ALA A 157 -4.88 -27.07 11.31
N GLN A 158 -5.01 -25.81 10.91
CA GLN A 158 -5.70 -25.39 9.69
C GLN A 158 -5.03 -24.16 9.08
N PRO A 159 -3.87 -24.33 8.45
CA PRO A 159 -3.20 -23.22 7.79
C PRO A 159 -4.09 -22.70 6.65
N ARG A 160 -4.35 -21.40 6.65
CA ARG A 160 -5.05 -20.72 5.56
C ARG A 160 -4.16 -19.65 4.99
N MET A 161 -4.26 -19.49 3.70
CA MET A 161 -3.58 -18.44 2.97
C MET A 161 -4.60 -17.70 2.11
N SER A 162 -4.38 -16.41 1.94
CA SER A 162 -5.11 -15.58 1.00
C SER A 162 -4.15 -14.64 0.31
N THR A 163 -4.38 -14.41 -0.96
CA THR A 163 -3.53 -13.57 -1.78
C THR A 163 -4.29 -12.33 -2.20
N ILE A 164 -3.82 -11.17 -1.78
CA ILE A 164 -4.30 -9.86 -2.24
C ILE A 164 -3.41 -9.44 -3.41
N ARG A 165 -4.03 -9.09 -4.52
CA ARG A 165 -3.34 -8.64 -5.74
C ARG A 165 -3.78 -7.21 -6.08
N ILE A 166 -2.80 -6.38 -6.43
CA ILE A 166 -3.02 -4.98 -6.81
C ILE A 166 -2.33 -4.77 -8.15
N SER A 167 -3.11 -4.53 -9.21
CA SER A 167 -2.55 -4.27 -10.54
C SER A 167 -2.06 -2.82 -10.70
N GLN A 168 -1.23 -2.57 -11.70
CA GLN A 168 -0.83 -1.20 -12.09
C GLN A 168 -2.03 -0.30 -12.44
N ALA A 169 -3.15 -0.86 -12.86
CA ALA A 169 -4.39 -0.12 -13.08
C ALA A 169 -5.18 0.15 -11.79
N GLY A 170 -4.63 -0.21 -10.63
CA GLY A 170 -5.29 -0.02 -9.34
C GLY A 170 -6.49 -0.93 -9.10
N GLN A 171 -6.58 -2.06 -9.81
CA GLN A 171 -7.57 -3.10 -9.52
C GLN A 171 -7.08 -3.96 -8.37
N VAL A 172 -7.99 -4.29 -7.46
CA VAL A 172 -7.73 -5.15 -6.30
C VAL A 172 -8.52 -6.43 -6.44
N SER A 173 -7.86 -7.55 -6.30
CA SER A 173 -8.51 -8.87 -6.27
C SER A 173 -7.98 -9.71 -5.11
N VAL A 174 -8.78 -10.68 -4.68
CA VAL A 174 -8.47 -11.60 -3.57
C VAL A 174 -8.75 -13.03 -4.00
N ASN A 175 -7.80 -13.92 -3.72
CA ASN A 175 -7.87 -15.36 -4.01
C ASN A 175 -7.53 -16.17 -2.77
#